data_b196bd69cc94471318ed55f77c48906d
#
_entry.id   b196bd69cc94471318ed55f77c48906d
#
_cell.length_a   1.000
_cell.length_b   1.000
_cell.length_c   1.000
_cell.angle_alpha   90.00
_cell.angle_beta   90.00
_cell.angle_gamma   90.00
#
_symmetry.space_group_name_H-M   'P 1'
#
loop_
_entity.id
_entity.type
_entity.pdbx_description
1 polymer ?
#
loop_
_entity_poly.entity_id
_entity_poly.type
_entity_poly.pdbx_seq_one_letter_code
_entity_poly.pdbx_strand_id
1 'polypeptide(L)'
;MKNPNLLKYVFRVLPGILFLFSATAKLIGIDAFEIYLFSFGWFSLGTSFVLARLVIAAEYTLGLLLLANLCPKTAWWGAVAMLAGFSVFLGWLALSGNRENCNCFGELVNLNPVQSLVKNLVMLLILLPAYGVQPFQCRFKKLWITLMAVVPLAAVLIVSPPDNWRYSAYDRSEPVNRQAFQEALDQGLLPASLVEGDRVVCFYSLKCRFCKLSARKIVTLRERGEFSEAPLIAVFGRGENTDTTEFLEETGITFDEIHFLEPDDFLLITNGAFPVIAILHDGDITAVYNYRNLH
;
A
#
# COMPACT_ATOMS: atom_id res chain seq x y z
N MET A 1 44.10 21.01 1.03
CA MET A 1 43.53 20.66 2.35
C MET A 1 42.05 20.34 2.20
N LYS A 2 41.65 19.06 2.23
CA LYS A 2 40.21 18.67 2.17
C LYS A 2 39.58 19.03 3.52
N ASN A 3 38.59 19.92 3.51
CA ASN A 3 37.85 20.31 4.72
C ASN A 3 37.07 19.07 5.24
N PRO A 4 37.45 18.48 6.40
CA PRO A 4 36.84 17.23 6.88
C PRO A 4 35.36 17.37 7.16
N ASN A 5 34.86 18.58 7.38
CA ASN A 5 33.44 18.85 7.57
C ASN A 5 32.63 18.76 6.25
N LEU A 6 33.25 19.14 5.12
CA LEU A 6 32.60 19.02 3.79
C LEU A 6 32.38 17.57 3.44
N LEU A 7 33.34 16.69 3.63
CA LEU A 7 33.21 15.26 3.36
C LEU A 7 32.13 14.62 4.23
N LYS A 8 32.12 14.92 5.52
CA LYS A 8 31.06 14.44 6.43
C LYS A 8 29.67 14.93 6.04
N TYR A 9 29.56 16.15 5.51
CA TYR A 9 28.30 16.69 5.03
C TYR A 9 27.81 15.93 3.79
N VAL A 10 28.68 15.58 2.84
CA VAL A 10 28.33 14.76 1.67
C VAL A 10 27.74 13.40 2.09
N PHE A 11 28.32 12.74 3.10
CA PHE A 11 27.80 11.49 3.64
C PHE A 11 26.42 11.60 4.31
N ARG A 12 25.93 12.80 4.58
CA ARG A 12 24.56 13.05 5.07
C ARG A 12 23.58 13.36 3.96
N VAL A 13 24.05 14.04 2.91
CA VAL A 13 23.20 14.47 1.80
C VAL A 13 22.61 13.26 1.09
N LEU A 14 23.40 12.23 0.82
CA LEU A 14 22.93 11.05 0.12
C LEU A 14 21.80 10.32 0.85
N PRO A 15 21.93 9.92 2.14
CA PRO A 15 20.81 9.36 2.90
C PRO A 15 19.61 10.32 2.99
N GLY A 16 19.85 11.63 3.13
CA GLY A 16 18.80 12.64 3.16
C GLY A 16 17.94 12.63 1.89
N ILE A 17 18.57 12.59 0.72
CA ILE A 17 17.88 12.48 -0.58
C ILE A 17 17.15 11.15 -0.70
N LEU A 18 17.77 10.04 -0.26
CA LEU A 18 17.15 8.72 -0.30
C LEU A 18 15.90 8.62 0.60
N PHE A 19 15.91 9.27 1.78
CA PHE A 19 14.72 9.37 2.62
C PHE A 19 13.61 10.17 1.94
N LEU A 20 13.91 11.30 1.30
CA LEU A 20 12.92 12.09 0.55
C LEU A 20 12.35 11.30 -0.63
N PHE A 21 13.20 10.60 -1.37
CA PHE A 21 12.76 9.73 -2.47
C PHE A 21 11.86 8.60 -1.97
N SER A 22 12.26 7.89 -0.89
CA SER A 22 11.49 6.83 -0.25
C SER A 22 10.10 7.31 0.20
N ALA A 23 10.05 8.46 0.88
CA ALA A 23 8.80 9.08 1.32
C ALA A 23 7.88 9.45 0.14
N THR A 24 8.44 10.04 -0.92
CA THR A 24 7.68 10.40 -2.13
C THR A 24 7.14 9.16 -2.83
N ALA A 25 7.96 8.14 -2.99
CA ALA A 25 7.55 6.88 -3.62
C ALA A 25 6.41 6.19 -2.86
N LYS A 26 6.49 6.15 -1.52
CA LYS A 26 5.40 5.63 -0.67
C LYS A 26 4.15 6.49 -0.71
N LEU A 27 4.29 7.81 -0.79
CA LEU A 27 3.14 8.72 -0.89
C LEU A 27 2.37 8.52 -2.19
N ILE A 28 3.07 8.30 -3.32
CA ILE A 28 2.45 7.99 -4.62
C ILE A 28 1.72 6.64 -4.56
N GLY A 29 2.32 5.62 -3.95
CA GLY A 29 1.76 4.28 -3.79
C GLY A 29 1.15 4.04 -2.40
N ILE A 30 0.52 5.04 -1.78
CA ILE A 30 0.11 4.94 -0.37
C ILE A 30 -0.90 3.83 -0.12
N ASP A 31 -1.84 3.59 -1.04
CA ASP A 31 -2.82 2.51 -0.93
C ASP A 31 -2.15 1.13 -0.79
N ALA A 32 -1.11 0.87 -1.59
CA ALA A 32 -0.36 -0.38 -1.52
C ALA A 32 0.43 -0.48 -0.21
N PHE A 33 0.98 0.63 0.27
CA PHE A 33 1.71 0.65 1.53
C PHE A 33 0.80 0.43 2.74
N GLU A 34 -0.43 0.95 2.73
CA GLU A 34 -1.44 0.72 3.75
C GLU A 34 -1.86 -0.75 3.82
N ILE A 35 -2.16 -1.36 2.67
CA ILE A 35 -2.51 -2.78 2.60
C ILE A 35 -1.33 -3.65 3.02
N TYR A 36 -0.11 -3.28 2.65
CA TYR A 36 1.10 -3.96 3.11
C TYR A 36 1.24 -3.93 4.65
N LEU A 37 0.98 -2.78 5.31
CA LEU A 37 0.98 -2.71 6.77
C LEU A 37 -0.16 -3.54 7.40
N PHE A 38 -1.32 -3.55 6.74
CA PHE A 38 -2.48 -4.31 7.17
C PHE A 38 -2.25 -5.83 7.06
N SER A 39 -1.55 -6.31 6.02
CA SER A 39 -1.32 -7.73 5.77
C SER A 39 -0.48 -8.44 6.84
N PHE A 40 0.24 -7.70 7.70
CA PHE A 40 0.95 -8.33 8.83
C PHE A 40 0.03 -8.80 9.97
N GLY A 41 -1.26 -8.45 9.95
CA GLY A 41 -2.21 -8.86 10.97
C GLY A 41 -2.05 -8.16 12.32
N TRP A 42 -1.03 -7.28 12.49
CA TRP A 42 -0.77 -6.57 13.75
C TRP A 42 -1.62 -5.33 13.97
N PHE A 43 -2.11 -4.75 12.88
CA PHE A 43 -2.86 -3.50 12.89
C PHE A 43 -4.23 -3.67 12.25
N SER A 44 -5.21 -2.93 12.74
CA SER A 44 -6.47 -2.76 12.01
C SER A 44 -6.25 -1.93 10.76
N LEU A 45 -7.16 -1.98 9.81
CA LEU A 45 -7.07 -1.21 8.57
C LEU A 45 -6.97 0.31 8.85
N GLY A 46 -7.80 0.83 9.77
CA GLY A 46 -7.76 2.24 10.17
C GLY A 46 -6.44 2.65 10.83
N THR A 47 -5.83 1.76 11.63
CA THR A 47 -4.50 1.99 12.22
C THR A 47 -3.42 1.99 11.14
N SER A 48 -3.51 1.10 10.14
CA SER A 48 -2.58 1.04 9.01
C SER A 48 -2.60 2.33 8.19
N PHE A 49 -3.78 2.94 7.98
CA PHE A 49 -3.90 4.25 7.34
C PHE A 49 -3.12 5.34 8.07
N VAL A 50 -3.28 5.45 9.37
CA VAL A 50 -2.58 6.46 10.18
C VAL A 50 -1.07 6.17 10.22
N LEU A 51 -0.69 4.91 10.43
CA LEU A 51 0.72 4.52 10.52
C LEU A 51 1.48 4.78 9.22
N ALA A 52 0.87 4.50 8.06
CA ALA A 52 1.47 4.80 6.76
C ALA A 52 1.84 6.29 6.64
N ARG A 53 0.93 7.18 7.02
CA ARG A 53 1.16 8.63 6.97
C ARG A 53 2.24 9.08 7.95
N LEU A 54 2.25 8.53 9.15
CA LEU A 54 3.28 8.84 10.15
C LEU A 54 4.67 8.41 9.68
N VAL A 55 4.79 7.21 9.08
CA VAL A 55 6.06 6.72 8.53
C VAL A 55 6.54 7.62 7.40
N ILE A 56 5.67 7.97 6.45
CA ILE A 56 6.01 8.85 5.33
C ILE A 56 6.43 10.25 5.82
N ALA A 57 5.68 10.83 6.77
CA ALA A 57 6.00 12.13 7.34
C ALA A 57 7.33 12.10 8.11
N ALA A 58 7.63 11.02 8.83
CA ALA A 58 8.89 10.84 9.53
C ALA A 58 10.08 10.74 8.55
N GLU A 59 9.93 10.00 7.44
CA GLU A 59 10.95 9.93 6.38
C GLU A 59 11.21 11.31 5.76
N TYR A 60 10.16 12.07 5.41
CA TYR A 60 10.33 13.46 4.92
C TYR A 60 11.05 14.33 5.95
N THR A 61 10.62 14.28 7.21
CA THR A 61 11.21 15.06 8.29
C THR A 61 12.71 14.74 8.45
N LEU A 62 13.07 13.45 8.51
CA LEU A 62 14.46 13.02 8.63
C LEU A 62 15.27 13.43 7.41
N GLY A 63 14.76 13.27 6.20
CA GLY A 63 15.40 13.71 4.97
C GLY A 63 15.71 15.20 5.00
N LEU A 64 14.73 16.05 5.34
CA LEU A 64 14.90 17.49 5.45
C LEU A 64 15.90 17.89 6.54
N LEU A 65 15.84 17.27 7.72
CA LEU A 65 16.76 17.57 8.82
C LEU A 65 18.19 17.14 8.52
N LEU A 66 18.39 16.03 7.79
CA LEU A 66 19.71 15.62 7.32
C LEU A 66 20.28 16.63 6.33
N LEU A 67 19.49 17.14 5.39
CA LEU A 67 19.94 18.11 4.40
C LEU A 67 20.17 19.49 5.00
N ALA A 68 19.28 19.98 5.86
CA ALA A 68 19.37 21.30 6.45
C ALA A 68 20.50 21.45 7.48
N ASN A 69 20.98 20.35 8.06
CA ASN A 69 22.06 20.33 9.08
C ASN A 69 21.81 21.25 10.29
N LEU A 70 20.55 21.49 10.64
CA LEU A 70 20.20 22.35 11.79
C LEU A 70 20.37 21.65 13.13
N CYS A 71 20.02 20.37 13.21
CA CYS A 71 20.15 19.53 14.41
C CYS A 71 20.86 18.20 14.07
N PRO A 72 22.18 18.26 13.74
CA PRO A 72 22.90 17.12 13.16
C PRO A 72 22.87 15.86 14.01
N LYS A 73 23.03 15.98 15.33
CA LYS A 73 23.02 14.81 16.23
C LYS A 73 21.66 14.14 16.29
N THR A 74 20.57 14.92 16.45
CA THR A 74 19.21 14.39 16.51
C THR A 74 18.78 13.77 15.19
N ALA A 75 19.08 14.44 14.06
CA ALA A 75 18.80 13.91 12.72
C ALA A 75 19.55 12.61 12.43
N TRP A 76 20.82 12.55 12.86
CA TRP A 76 21.65 11.35 12.70
C TRP A 76 21.08 10.17 13.50
N TRP A 77 20.80 10.36 14.80
CA TRP A 77 20.21 9.31 15.64
C TRP A 77 18.83 8.89 15.18
N GLY A 78 17.98 9.84 14.75
CA GLY A 78 16.68 9.53 14.18
C GLY A 78 16.76 8.67 12.91
N ALA A 79 17.68 9.02 12.00
CA ALA A 79 17.93 8.26 10.78
C ALA A 79 18.49 6.86 11.09
N VAL A 80 19.45 6.75 12.01
CA VAL A 80 20.01 5.46 12.44
C VAL A 80 18.91 4.60 13.08
N ALA A 81 18.11 5.14 13.99
CA ALA A 81 17.05 4.41 14.67
C ALA A 81 15.99 3.91 13.65
N MET A 82 15.61 4.75 12.69
CA MET A 82 14.65 4.38 11.66
C MET A 82 15.21 3.29 10.73
N LEU A 83 16.44 3.44 10.25
CA LEU A 83 17.07 2.43 9.40
C LEU A 83 17.31 1.12 10.15
N ALA A 84 17.73 1.17 11.42
CA ALA A 84 17.91 -0.02 12.24
C ALA A 84 16.58 -0.74 12.50
N GLY A 85 15.52 0.00 12.87
CA GLY A 85 14.18 -0.56 13.06
C GLY A 85 13.65 -1.25 11.81
N PHE A 86 13.74 -0.60 10.64
CA PHE A 86 13.39 -1.22 9.36
C PHE A 86 14.30 -2.41 9.01
N SER A 87 15.59 -2.36 9.34
CA SER A 87 16.50 -3.49 9.08
C SER A 87 16.14 -4.71 9.92
N VAL A 88 15.77 -4.54 11.18
CA VAL A 88 15.28 -5.63 12.04
C VAL A 88 14.00 -6.24 11.45
N PHE A 89 13.06 -5.40 11.06
CA PHE A 89 11.81 -5.83 10.44
C PHE A 89 12.04 -6.59 9.13
N LEU A 90 12.86 -6.05 8.23
CA LEU A 90 13.21 -6.70 6.96
C LEU A 90 14.00 -8.00 7.15
N GLY A 91 14.86 -8.05 8.17
CA GLY A 91 15.57 -9.26 8.56
C GLY A 91 14.60 -10.35 9.02
N TRP A 92 13.61 -10.00 9.81
CA TRP A 92 12.54 -10.93 10.23
C TRP A 92 11.76 -11.45 9.01
N LEU A 93 11.34 -10.58 8.09
CA LEU A 93 10.65 -10.97 6.85
C LEU A 93 11.50 -11.91 6.00
N ALA A 94 12.78 -11.60 5.82
CA ALA A 94 13.69 -12.42 5.04
C ALA A 94 13.85 -13.82 5.64
N LEU A 95 13.92 -13.92 6.97
CA LEU A 95 14.01 -15.20 7.70
C LEU A 95 12.70 -15.99 7.66
N SER A 96 11.54 -15.30 7.59
CA SER A 96 10.23 -15.92 7.42
C SER A 96 9.98 -16.44 6.00
N GLY A 97 10.94 -16.28 5.08
CA GLY A 97 10.82 -16.75 3.70
C GLY A 97 9.96 -15.86 2.79
N ASN A 98 9.51 -14.72 3.28
CA ASN A 98 8.74 -13.77 2.49
C ASN A 98 9.62 -13.16 1.39
N ARG A 99 9.18 -13.26 0.13
CA ARG A 99 9.89 -12.74 -1.05
C ARG A 99 9.12 -11.61 -1.75
N GLU A 100 7.96 -11.24 -1.23
CA GLU A 100 7.15 -10.18 -1.81
C GLU A 100 7.84 -8.81 -1.73
N ASN A 101 7.32 -7.84 -2.50
CA ASN A 101 7.79 -6.47 -2.44
C ASN A 101 7.61 -5.89 -1.03
N CYS A 102 8.69 -5.43 -0.41
CA CYS A 102 8.64 -4.80 0.92
C CYS A 102 8.00 -3.41 0.95
N ASN A 103 7.56 -2.87 -0.20
CA ASN A 103 7.05 -1.51 -0.36
C ASN A 103 7.95 -0.40 0.22
N CYS A 104 9.26 -0.66 0.38
CA CYS A 104 10.22 0.31 0.89
C CYS A 104 10.35 1.56 0.01
N PHE A 105 10.14 1.43 -1.29
CA PHE A 105 10.01 2.50 -2.28
C PHE A 105 8.63 2.49 -2.95
N GLY A 106 7.59 2.14 -2.19
CA GLY A 106 6.24 2.01 -2.74
C GLY A 106 6.19 1.01 -3.90
N GLU A 107 5.39 1.31 -4.91
CA GLU A 107 5.26 0.52 -6.14
C GLU A 107 6.25 0.94 -7.24
N LEU A 108 7.04 2.03 -7.03
CA LEU A 108 7.97 2.53 -8.05
C LEU A 108 9.19 1.63 -8.24
N VAL A 109 9.64 0.97 -7.17
CA VAL A 109 10.78 0.06 -7.22
C VAL A 109 10.46 -1.19 -6.42
N ASN A 110 10.31 -2.30 -7.11
CA ASN A 110 10.05 -3.60 -6.50
C ASN A 110 11.35 -4.16 -5.91
N LEU A 111 11.46 -4.12 -4.60
CA LEU A 111 12.58 -4.70 -3.85
C LEU A 111 12.06 -5.79 -2.92
N ASN A 112 12.71 -6.93 -2.97
CA ASN A 112 12.45 -7.97 -1.97
C ASN A 112 13.06 -7.59 -0.60
N PRO A 113 12.68 -8.25 0.50
CA PRO A 113 13.17 -7.90 1.84
C PRO A 113 14.69 -7.93 1.96
N VAL A 114 15.36 -8.86 1.30
CA VAL A 114 16.83 -8.98 1.33
C VAL A 114 17.51 -7.81 0.63
N GLN A 115 17.04 -7.43 -0.55
CA GLN A 115 17.57 -6.27 -1.29
C GLN A 115 17.38 -4.97 -0.50
N SER A 116 16.23 -4.82 0.14
CA SER A 116 15.93 -3.65 0.99
C SER A 116 16.79 -3.64 2.26
N LEU A 117 17.07 -4.79 2.84
CA LEU A 117 17.98 -4.92 3.97
C LEU A 117 19.40 -4.50 3.58
N VAL A 118 19.91 -4.99 2.45
CA VAL A 118 21.23 -4.58 1.92
C VAL A 118 21.29 -3.06 1.70
N LYS A 119 20.27 -2.48 1.07
CA LYS A 119 20.15 -1.03 0.90
C LYS A 119 20.25 -0.28 2.24
N ASN A 120 19.49 -0.72 3.24
CA ASN A 120 19.50 -0.09 4.57
C ASN A 120 20.86 -0.20 5.26
N LEU A 121 21.54 -1.35 5.17
CA LEU A 121 22.87 -1.54 5.71
C LEU A 121 23.91 -0.62 5.02
N VAL A 122 23.82 -0.48 3.70
CA VAL A 122 24.65 0.47 2.94
C VAL A 122 24.39 1.90 3.40
N MET A 123 23.12 2.29 3.58
CA MET A 123 22.78 3.62 4.10
C MET A 123 23.32 3.86 5.51
N LEU A 124 23.26 2.86 6.40
CA LEU A 124 23.86 2.94 7.75
C LEU A 124 25.37 3.12 7.67
N LEU A 125 26.08 2.37 6.83
CA LEU A 125 27.52 2.50 6.63
C LEU A 125 27.91 3.90 6.11
N ILE A 126 27.13 4.45 5.18
CA ILE A 126 27.31 5.82 4.66
C ILE A 126 27.09 6.87 5.77
N LEU A 127 26.14 6.62 6.67
CA LEU A 127 25.82 7.54 7.76
C LEU A 127 26.88 7.55 8.89
N LEU A 128 27.66 6.47 9.09
CA LEU A 128 28.64 6.38 10.18
C LEU A 128 29.63 7.55 10.21
N PRO A 129 30.34 7.92 9.10
CA PRO A 129 31.29 9.01 9.11
C PRO A 129 30.66 10.39 9.25
N ALA A 130 29.35 10.50 9.08
CA ALA A 130 28.58 11.74 9.17
C ALA A 130 28.26 12.16 10.61
N TYR A 131 28.64 11.37 11.61
CA TYR A 131 28.46 11.73 13.01
C TYR A 131 29.33 12.94 13.41
N GLY A 132 28.75 13.82 14.22
CA GLY A 132 29.52 14.97 14.79
C GLY A 132 29.77 16.13 13.83
N VAL A 133 29.02 16.23 12.71
CA VAL A 133 29.05 17.42 11.85
C VAL A 133 28.61 18.65 12.65
N GLN A 134 29.28 19.78 12.42
CA GLN A 134 28.91 21.03 13.07
C GLN A 134 27.57 21.53 12.57
N PRO A 135 26.64 21.94 13.46
CA PRO A 135 25.33 22.45 13.06
C PRO A 135 25.47 23.78 12.32
N PHE A 136 24.58 23.95 11.33
CA PHE A 136 24.41 25.26 10.74
C PHE A 136 23.74 26.20 11.77
N GLN A 137 24.34 27.37 11.97
CA GLN A 137 23.82 28.38 12.89
C GLN A 137 22.80 29.25 12.17
N CYS A 138 21.57 29.25 12.68
CA CYS A 138 20.47 30.06 12.17
C CYS A 138 19.75 30.74 13.32
N ARG A 139 19.40 32.04 13.16
CA ARG A 139 18.72 32.85 14.19
C ARG A 139 17.40 32.22 14.65
N PHE A 140 16.63 31.59 13.75
CA PHE A 140 15.34 30.96 14.02
C PHE A 140 15.39 29.43 13.95
N LYS A 141 16.47 28.84 14.43
CA LYS A 141 16.71 27.39 14.36
C LYS A 141 15.54 26.53 14.86
N LYS A 142 14.97 26.88 16.01
CA LYS A 142 13.84 26.12 16.59
C LYS A 142 12.61 26.15 15.65
N LEU A 143 12.28 27.33 15.11
CA LEU A 143 11.19 27.49 14.17
C LEU A 143 11.37 26.60 12.92
N TRP A 144 12.56 26.63 12.31
CA TRP A 144 12.86 25.80 11.14
C TRP A 144 12.76 24.30 11.42
N ILE A 145 13.25 23.83 12.57
CA ILE A 145 13.13 22.44 12.98
C ILE A 145 11.65 22.05 13.15
N THR A 146 10.85 22.92 13.80
CA THR A 146 9.40 22.68 13.95
C THR A 146 8.70 22.66 12.61
N LEU A 147 9.00 23.58 11.70
CA LEU A 147 8.43 23.59 10.35
C LEU A 147 8.77 22.32 9.56
N MET A 148 10.03 21.86 9.65
CA MET A 148 10.48 20.62 8.98
C MET A 148 9.82 19.35 9.54
N ALA A 149 9.26 19.39 10.74
CA ALA A 149 8.47 18.29 11.31
C ALA A 149 6.98 18.43 11.02
N VAL A 150 6.41 19.62 11.18
CA VAL A 150 4.96 19.85 11.06
C VAL A 150 4.49 19.91 9.61
N VAL A 151 5.26 20.59 8.73
CA VAL A 151 4.86 20.77 7.33
C VAL A 151 4.75 19.44 6.58
N PRO A 152 5.72 18.49 6.66
CA PRO A 152 5.55 17.19 6.02
C PRO A 152 4.35 16.41 6.52
N LEU A 153 4.11 16.41 7.83
CA LEU A 153 2.95 15.72 8.40
C LEU A 153 1.63 16.33 7.89
N ALA A 154 1.51 17.66 7.93
CA ALA A 154 0.33 18.36 7.43
C ALA A 154 0.17 18.13 5.91
N ALA A 155 1.26 18.21 5.14
CA ALA A 155 1.23 17.99 3.70
C ALA A 155 0.77 16.58 3.34
N VAL A 156 1.28 15.54 4.01
CA VAL A 156 0.87 14.15 3.79
C VAL A 156 -0.61 13.96 4.10
N LEU A 157 -1.12 14.52 5.22
CA LEU A 157 -2.53 14.44 5.59
C LEU A 157 -3.47 15.23 4.66
N ILE A 158 -3.00 16.32 4.06
CA ILE A 158 -3.77 17.11 3.10
C ILE A 158 -3.80 16.45 1.73
N VAL A 159 -2.65 15.98 1.26
CA VAL A 159 -2.51 15.37 -0.08
C VAL A 159 -3.19 14.00 -0.12
N SER A 160 -3.02 13.22 0.93
CA SER A 160 -3.60 11.88 1.05
C SER A 160 -4.20 11.69 2.45
N PRO A 161 -5.41 12.24 2.71
CA PRO A 161 -6.10 11.99 3.97
C PRO A 161 -6.45 10.51 4.10
N PRO A 162 -6.65 9.99 5.34
CA PRO A 162 -7.14 8.63 5.56
C PRO A 162 -8.44 8.38 4.78
N ASP A 163 -8.57 7.19 4.20
CA ASP A 163 -9.68 6.85 3.31
C ASP A 163 -11.06 7.05 3.93
N ASN A 164 -11.22 6.67 5.18
CA ASN A 164 -12.45 6.84 5.94
C ASN A 164 -12.92 8.30 6.09
N TRP A 165 -12.03 9.29 5.89
CA TRP A 165 -12.38 10.71 5.93
C TRP A 165 -12.81 11.24 4.55
N ARG A 166 -12.10 10.82 3.50
CA ARG A 166 -12.29 11.36 2.15
C ARG A 166 -13.37 10.65 1.37
N TYR A 167 -13.53 9.36 1.60
CA TYR A 167 -14.34 8.47 0.76
C TYR A 167 -15.61 7.97 1.45
N SER A 168 -16.06 8.59 2.53
CA SER A 168 -17.32 8.25 3.20
C SER A 168 -18.55 8.28 2.28
N ALA A 169 -18.49 9.03 1.18
CA ALA A 169 -19.54 9.06 0.17
C ALA A 169 -19.57 7.76 -0.68
N TYR A 170 -18.43 7.07 -0.82
CA TYR A 170 -18.34 5.79 -1.56
C TYR A 170 -18.98 4.63 -0.82
N ASP A 171 -19.17 4.74 0.50
CA ASP A 171 -19.89 3.72 1.29
C ASP A 171 -21.38 3.62 0.91
N ARG A 172 -21.91 4.65 0.24
CA ARG A 172 -23.32 4.74 -0.15
C ARG A 172 -23.59 4.38 -1.61
N SER A 173 -22.56 4.19 -2.42
CA SER A 173 -22.73 3.82 -3.83
C SER A 173 -22.78 2.31 -3.97
N GLU A 174 -23.87 1.77 -4.52
CA GLU A 174 -23.89 0.39 -4.99
C GLU A 174 -23.26 0.35 -6.40
N PRO A 175 -22.03 -0.13 -6.54
CA PRO A 175 -21.32 -0.13 -7.83
C PRO A 175 -21.80 -1.27 -8.75
N VAL A 176 -22.94 -1.91 -8.46
CA VAL A 176 -23.45 -3.05 -9.23
C VAL A 176 -24.85 -2.74 -9.79
N ASN A 177 -25.05 -3.10 -11.05
CA ASN A 177 -26.35 -3.11 -11.68
C ASN A 177 -27.00 -4.48 -11.42
N ARG A 178 -27.86 -4.55 -10.39
CA ARG A 178 -28.52 -5.79 -9.96
C ARG A 178 -29.37 -6.41 -11.06
N GLN A 179 -30.05 -5.58 -11.87
CA GLN A 179 -30.86 -6.08 -12.97
C GLN A 179 -30.00 -6.74 -14.05
N ALA A 180 -28.92 -6.06 -14.47
CA ALA A 180 -27.99 -6.63 -15.45
C ALA A 180 -27.31 -7.91 -14.93
N PHE A 181 -27.03 -7.98 -13.62
CA PHE A 181 -26.47 -9.17 -13.00
C PHE A 181 -27.46 -10.35 -13.09
N GLN A 182 -28.73 -10.15 -12.76
CA GLN A 182 -29.75 -11.19 -12.84
C GLN A 182 -30.02 -11.62 -14.30
N GLU A 183 -30.11 -10.67 -15.22
CA GLU A 183 -30.26 -10.97 -16.65
C GLU A 183 -29.09 -11.81 -17.18
N ALA A 184 -27.84 -11.48 -16.76
CA ALA A 184 -26.66 -12.26 -17.14
C ALA A 184 -26.68 -13.67 -16.54
N LEU A 185 -27.17 -13.81 -15.31
CA LEU A 185 -27.34 -15.11 -14.66
C LEU A 185 -28.36 -15.98 -15.37
N ASP A 186 -29.55 -15.42 -15.71
CA ASP A 186 -30.63 -16.10 -16.42
C ASP A 186 -30.24 -16.52 -17.85
N GLN A 187 -29.37 -15.72 -18.49
CA GLN A 187 -28.86 -16.02 -19.83
C GLN A 187 -27.67 -17.02 -19.81
N GLY A 188 -27.22 -17.46 -18.63
CA GLY A 188 -26.07 -18.35 -18.47
C GLY A 188 -24.73 -17.74 -18.85
N LEU A 189 -24.62 -16.41 -18.83
CA LEU A 189 -23.37 -15.68 -19.04
C LEU A 189 -22.48 -15.71 -17.81
N LEU A 190 -23.03 -15.93 -16.62
CA LEU A 190 -22.35 -16.11 -15.37
C LEU A 190 -22.33 -17.58 -14.93
N PRO A 191 -21.39 -18.01 -14.08
CA PRO A 191 -21.31 -19.38 -13.59
C PRO A 191 -22.61 -19.84 -12.90
N ALA A 192 -23.08 -21.03 -13.21
CA ALA A 192 -24.26 -21.62 -12.58
C ALA A 192 -24.07 -21.88 -11.07
N SER A 193 -22.80 -21.96 -10.62
CA SER A 193 -22.44 -22.10 -9.21
C SER A 193 -22.89 -20.92 -8.34
N LEU A 194 -23.26 -19.78 -8.94
CA LEU A 194 -23.72 -18.59 -8.24
C LEU A 194 -25.18 -18.69 -7.74
N VAL A 195 -25.97 -19.64 -8.29
CA VAL A 195 -27.42 -19.75 -8.01
C VAL A 195 -27.70 -20.41 -6.66
N GLU A 196 -26.76 -21.19 -6.12
CA GLU A 196 -27.01 -22.00 -4.91
C GLU A 196 -26.05 -21.64 -3.77
N GLY A 197 -26.61 -21.40 -2.59
CA GLY A 197 -25.88 -21.14 -1.33
C GLY A 197 -25.15 -19.80 -1.31
N ASP A 198 -24.28 -19.68 -0.30
CA ASP A 198 -23.48 -18.46 -0.11
C ASP A 198 -22.29 -18.43 -1.06
N ARG A 199 -22.08 -17.32 -1.75
CA ARG A 199 -20.95 -17.09 -2.68
C ARG A 199 -20.40 -15.68 -2.51
N VAL A 200 -19.12 -15.51 -2.79
CA VAL A 200 -18.50 -14.19 -2.94
C VAL A 200 -18.02 -14.06 -4.38
N VAL A 201 -18.57 -13.12 -5.10
CA VAL A 201 -18.19 -12.84 -6.49
C VAL A 201 -17.36 -11.57 -6.57
N CYS A 202 -16.21 -11.69 -7.19
CA CYS A 202 -15.28 -10.60 -7.38
C CYS A 202 -15.19 -10.22 -8.86
N PHE A 203 -15.73 -9.07 -9.23
CA PHE A 203 -15.60 -8.52 -10.57
C PHE A 203 -14.28 -7.73 -10.66
N TYR A 204 -13.33 -8.28 -11.41
CA TYR A 204 -11.98 -7.76 -11.51
C TYR A 204 -11.51 -7.54 -12.95
N SER A 205 -10.52 -6.70 -13.11
CA SER A 205 -9.73 -6.60 -14.34
C SER A 205 -8.28 -6.94 -14.01
N LEU A 206 -7.63 -7.75 -14.85
CA LEU A 206 -6.26 -8.25 -14.61
C LEU A 206 -5.23 -7.14 -14.44
N LYS A 207 -5.38 -6.04 -15.17
CA LYS A 207 -4.45 -4.89 -15.13
C LYS A 207 -4.85 -3.82 -14.09
N CYS A 208 -5.97 -4.00 -13.41
CA CYS A 208 -6.49 -3.01 -12.48
C CYS A 208 -5.73 -3.04 -11.14
N ARG A 209 -5.05 -1.96 -10.81
CA ARG A 209 -4.32 -1.80 -9.53
C ARG A 209 -5.22 -2.01 -8.31
N PHE A 210 -6.40 -1.38 -8.28
CA PHE A 210 -7.32 -1.50 -7.16
C PHE A 210 -7.96 -2.89 -7.04
N CYS A 211 -8.08 -3.64 -8.15
CA CYS A 211 -8.49 -5.03 -8.14
C CYS A 211 -7.44 -5.89 -7.43
N LYS A 212 -6.16 -5.72 -7.76
CA LYS A 212 -5.05 -6.40 -7.08
C LYS A 212 -5.01 -6.06 -5.58
N LEU A 213 -5.18 -4.78 -5.23
CA LEU A 213 -5.19 -4.35 -3.81
C LEU A 213 -6.41 -4.89 -3.04
N SER A 214 -7.61 -4.94 -3.66
CA SER A 214 -8.78 -5.53 -3.01
C SER A 214 -8.66 -7.04 -2.84
N ALA A 215 -8.04 -7.73 -3.79
CA ALA A 215 -7.74 -9.15 -3.68
C ALA A 215 -6.82 -9.44 -2.49
N ARG A 216 -5.71 -8.72 -2.34
CA ARG A 216 -4.83 -8.80 -1.16
C ARG A 216 -5.57 -8.51 0.14
N LYS A 217 -6.47 -7.54 0.12
CA LYS A 217 -7.27 -7.18 1.28
C LYS A 217 -8.21 -8.32 1.69
N ILE A 218 -8.87 -9.00 0.72
CA ILE A 218 -9.70 -10.18 0.98
C ILE A 218 -8.87 -11.31 1.60
N VAL A 219 -7.68 -11.59 1.07
CA VAL A 219 -6.78 -12.61 1.63
C VAL A 219 -6.53 -12.32 3.12
N THR A 220 -6.07 -11.10 3.43
CA THR A 220 -5.79 -10.71 4.81
C THR A 220 -7.04 -10.76 5.71
N LEU A 221 -8.20 -10.30 5.22
CA LEU A 221 -9.45 -10.33 5.98
C LEU A 221 -9.91 -11.76 6.26
N ARG A 222 -9.74 -12.68 5.31
CA ARG A 222 -10.03 -14.12 5.51
C ARG A 222 -9.08 -14.78 6.51
N GLU A 223 -7.79 -14.54 6.40
CA GLU A 223 -6.80 -15.03 7.37
C GLU A 223 -7.09 -14.59 8.80
N ARG A 224 -7.78 -13.46 8.97
CA ARG A 224 -8.21 -12.90 10.25
C ARG A 224 -9.61 -13.35 10.70
N GLY A 225 -10.35 -14.08 9.86
CA GLY A 225 -11.75 -14.42 10.11
C GLY A 225 -12.69 -13.21 10.10
N GLU A 226 -12.30 -12.11 9.44
CA GLU A 226 -13.07 -10.85 9.36
C GLU A 226 -13.88 -10.74 8.06
N PHE A 227 -13.85 -11.76 7.18
CA PHE A 227 -14.59 -11.80 5.92
C PHE A 227 -15.21 -13.16 5.68
N SER A 228 -16.24 -13.21 4.81
CA SER A 228 -16.97 -14.43 4.47
C SER A 228 -16.07 -15.58 4.02
N GLU A 229 -16.28 -16.78 4.58
CA GLU A 229 -15.62 -18.02 4.19
C GLU A 229 -16.29 -18.71 3.00
N ALA A 230 -17.38 -18.14 2.45
CA ALA A 230 -18.05 -18.66 1.27
C ALA A 230 -17.10 -18.76 0.07
N PRO A 231 -17.30 -19.72 -0.87
CA PRO A 231 -16.47 -19.87 -2.05
C PRO A 231 -16.29 -18.56 -2.82
N LEU A 232 -15.03 -18.28 -3.21
CA LEU A 232 -14.65 -17.11 -4.00
C LEU A 232 -14.72 -17.41 -5.49
N ILE A 233 -15.49 -16.62 -6.20
CA ILE A 233 -15.63 -16.74 -7.65
C ILE A 233 -15.13 -15.44 -8.27
N ALA A 234 -14.14 -15.53 -9.16
CA ALA A 234 -13.67 -14.39 -9.91
C ALA A 234 -14.38 -14.29 -11.26
N VAL A 235 -14.88 -13.11 -11.56
CA VAL A 235 -15.37 -12.74 -12.89
C VAL A 235 -14.45 -11.64 -13.44
N PHE A 236 -13.62 -12.00 -14.41
CA PHE A 236 -12.76 -11.04 -15.08
C PHE A 236 -13.42 -10.51 -16.35
N GLY A 237 -13.33 -9.18 -16.55
CA GLY A 237 -13.62 -8.62 -17.88
C GLY A 237 -12.60 -9.15 -18.89
N ARG A 238 -13.09 -9.77 -19.98
CA ARG A 238 -12.25 -10.33 -21.03
C ARG A 238 -11.46 -9.22 -21.73
N GLY A 239 -10.16 -9.39 -21.82
CA GLY A 239 -9.24 -8.53 -22.54
C GLY A 239 -8.48 -9.34 -23.60
N GLU A 240 -7.44 -8.74 -24.17
CA GLU A 240 -6.53 -9.44 -25.09
C GLU A 240 -5.81 -10.62 -24.45
N ASN A 241 -5.50 -10.49 -23.15
CA ASN A 241 -4.88 -11.54 -22.34
C ASN A 241 -5.86 -12.03 -21.28
N THR A 242 -6.01 -13.35 -21.18
CA THR A 242 -6.82 -14.06 -20.17
C THR A 242 -5.95 -14.86 -19.18
N ASP A 243 -4.63 -14.69 -19.22
CA ASP A 243 -3.73 -15.33 -18.27
C ASP A 243 -3.83 -14.63 -16.90
N THR A 244 -4.30 -15.37 -15.91
CA THR A 244 -4.49 -14.91 -14.54
C THR A 244 -3.26 -15.14 -13.65
N THR A 245 -2.22 -15.81 -14.13
CA THR A 245 -1.07 -16.25 -13.34
C THR A 245 -0.40 -15.11 -12.59
N GLU A 246 -0.08 -14.02 -13.31
CA GLU A 246 0.53 -12.84 -12.70
C GLU A 246 -0.37 -12.21 -11.63
N PHE A 247 -1.69 -12.14 -11.87
CA PHE A 247 -2.63 -11.57 -10.89
C PHE A 247 -2.70 -12.42 -9.62
N LEU A 248 -2.76 -13.75 -9.76
CA LEU A 248 -2.82 -14.68 -8.63
C LEU A 248 -1.52 -14.68 -7.83
N GLU A 249 -0.36 -14.72 -8.51
CA GLU A 249 0.95 -14.66 -7.87
C GLU A 249 1.18 -13.34 -7.11
N GLU A 250 0.81 -12.21 -7.70
CA GLU A 250 0.97 -10.91 -7.06
C GLU A 250 0.03 -10.68 -5.88
N THR A 251 -1.16 -11.26 -5.91
CA THR A 251 -2.19 -11.01 -4.87
C THR A 251 -2.23 -12.06 -3.80
N GLY A 252 -1.73 -13.27 -4.07
CA GLY A 252 -1.83 -14.42 -3.18
C GLY A 252 -3.25 -14.96 -3.01
N ILE A 253 -4.24 -14.43 -3.78
CA ILE A 253 -5.62 -14.88 -3.70
C ILE A 253 -5.81 -16.20 -4.45
N THR A 254 -6.63 -17.06 -3.90
CA THR A 254 -7.11 -18.28 -4.57
C THR A 254 -8.61 -18.17 -4.81
N PHE A 255 -9.04 -18.50 -6.02
CA PHE A 255 -10.45 -18.55 -6.38
C PHE A 255 -10.88 -20.01 -6.57
N ASP A 256 -12.09 -20.33 -6.12
CA ASP A 256 -12.70 -21.64 -6.34
C ASP A 256 -13.10 -21.81 -7.81
N GLU A 257 -13.49 -20.69 -8.46
CA GLU A 257 -13.84 -20.65 -9.87
C GLU A 257 -13.40 -19.32 -10.50
N ILE A 258 -12.94 -19.37 -11.75
CA ILE A 258 -12.54 -18.19 -12.54
C ILE A 258 -13.35 -18.18 -13.82
N HIS A 259 -14.04 -17.09 -14.08
CA HIS A 259 -14.85 -16.86 -15.26
C HIS A 259 -14.43 -15.58 -15.99
N PHE A 260 -14.61 -15.56 -17.32
CA PHE A 260 -14.34 -14.39 -18.15
C PHE A 260 -15.63 -13.96 -18.83
N LEU A 261 -15.99 -12.69 -18.63
CA LEU A 261 -17.18 -12.09 -19.21
C LEU A 261 -16.77 -11.13 -20.32
N GLU A 262 -17.59 -11.04 -21.39
CA GLU A 262 -17.34 -10.07 -22.45
C GLU A 262 -17.34 -8.63 -21.90
N PRO A 263 -16.56 -7.71 -22.47
CA PRO A 263 -16.37 -6.39 -21.92
C PRO A 263 -17.66 -5.59 -21.73
N ASP A 264 -18.60 -5.69 -22.66
CA ASP A 264 -19.85 -4.95 -22.61
C ASP A 264 -20.73 -5.42 -21.44
N ASP A 265 -20.87 -6.73 -21.25
CA ASP A 265 -21.64 -7.33 -20.16
C ASP A 265 -20.97 -7.03 -18.81
N PHE A 266 -19.62 -7.14 -18.75
CA PHE A 266 -18.85 -6.82 -17.55
C PHE A 266 -19.05 -5.36 -17.13
N LEU A 267 -18.96 -4.42 -18.06
CA LEU A 267 -19.16 -2.99 -17.79
C LEU A 267 -20.62 -2.67 -17.43
N LEU A 268 -21.58 -3.37 -18.03
CA LEU A 268 -23.00 -3.19 -17.72
C LEU A 268 -23.31 -3.62 -16.29
N ILE A 269 -22.79 -4.78 -15.85
CA ILE A 269 -23.01 -5.29 -14.49
C ILE A 269 -22.31 -4.42 -13.46
N THR A 270 -21.08 -3.99 -13.72
CA THR A 270 -20.26 -3.22 -12.78
C THR A 270 -20.53 -1.71 -12.84
N ASN A 271 -21.45 -1.22 -13.67
CA ASN A 271 -21.65 0.20 -13.98
C ASN A 271 -20.31 0.90 -14.35
N GLY A 272 -19.38 0.17 -14.99
CA GLY A 272 -18.05 0.66 -15.35
C GLY A 272 -17.10 0.89 -14.18
N ALA A 273 -17.51 0.55 -12.94
CA ALA A 273 -16.69 0.69 -11.74
C ALA A 273 -16.20 -0.70 -11.28
N PHE A 274 -14.89 -0.85 -11.08
CA PHE A 274 -14.30 -2.06 -10.52
C PHE A 274 -13.08 -1.71 -9.63
N PRO A 275 -12.77 -2.48 -8.59
CA PRO A 275 -13.36 -3.79 -8.23
C PRO A 275 -14.77 -3.67 -7.65
N VAL A 276 -15.60 -4.68 -7.93
CA VAL A 276 -16.86 -4.93 -7.24
C VAL A 276 -16.78 -6.30 -6.59
N ILE A 277 -17.08 -6.37 -5.30
CA ILE A 277 -17.17 -7.61 -4.54
C ILE A 277 -18.61 -7.76 -4.07
N ALA A 278 -19.32 -8.76 -4.57
CA ALA A 278 -20.71 -9.02 -4.19
C ALA A 278 -20.79 -10.29 -3.34
N ILE A 279 -21.53 -10.22 -2.23
CA ILE A 279 -21.91 -11.39 -1.45
C ILE A 279 -23.29 -11.81 -1.91
N LEU A 280 -23.44 -13.09 -2.24
CA LEU A 280 -24.64 -13.70 -2.75
C LEU A 280 -25.18 -14.73 -1.75
N HIS A 281 -26.49 -14.86 -1.72
CA HIS A 281 -27.22 -15.96 -1.10
C HIS A 281 -28.27 -16.46 -2.10
N ASP A 282 -28.16 -17.70 -2.53
CA ASP A 282 -29.05 -18.34 -3.52
C ASP A 282 -29.26 -17.48 -4.78
N GLY A 283 -28.20 -16.91 -5.33
CA GLY A 283 -28.22 -16.07 -6.53
C GLY A 283 -28.57 -14.60 -6.29
N ASP A 284 -29.07 -14.24 -5.12
CA ASP A 284 -29.42 -12.87 -4.78
C ASP A 284 -28.25 -12.11 -4.14
N ILE A 285 -28.00 -10.88 -4.59
CA ILE A 285 -26.97 -10.02 -4.03
C ILE A 285 -27.44 -9.48 -2.68
N THR A 286 -26.78 -9.89 -1.59
CA THR A 286 -27.06 -9.47 -0.21
C THR A 286 -26.21 -8.26 0.23
N ALA A 287 -24.95 -8.19 -0.22
CA ALA A 287 -24.07 -7.06 0.06
C ALA A 287 -23.13 -6.79 -1.11
N VAL A 288 -22.70 -5.54 -1.26
CA VAL A 288 -21.76 -5.11 -2.30
C VAL A 288 -20.69 -4.23 -1.70
N TYR A 289 -19.44 -4.55 -2.05
CA TYR A 289 -18.27 -3.82 -1.62
C TYR A 289 -17.45 -3.36 -2.83
N ASN A 290 -16.78 -2.24 -2.63
CA ASN A 290 -15.70 -1.79 -3.49
C ASN A 290 -14.36 -1.80 -2.71
N TYR A 291 -13.25 -1.41 -3.35
CA TYR A 291 -11.96 -1.34 -2.67
C TYR A 291 -11.99 -0.51 -1.37
N ARG A 292 -12.77 0.59 -1.32
CA ARG A 292 -12.76 1.55 -0.21
C ARG A 292 -13.58 1.11 1.00
N ASN A 293 -14.75 0.50 0.76
CA ASN A 293 -15.66 0.08 1.83
C ASN A 293 -15.52 -1.41 2.22
N LEU A 294 -14.59 -2.12 1.62
CA LEU A 294 -14.23 -3.47 2.03
C LEU A 294 -13.39 -3.40 3.33
N HIS A 295 -13.97 -3.70 4.48
CA HIS A 295 -13.30 -3.73 5.80
C HIS A 295 -14.11 -4.58 6.79
#